data_1e78cf700350636111fb360da54059fc
#
_entry.id   1e78cf700350636111fb360da54059fc
#
_cell.length_a   1.000
_cell.length_b   1.000
_cell.length_c   1.000
_cell.angle_alpha   90.00
_cell.angle_beta   90.00
_cell.angle_gamma   90.00
#
_symmetry.space_group_name_H-M   'P 1'
#
loop_
_entity.id
_entity.type
_entity.pdbx_description
1 polymer ?
#
loop_
_entity_poly.entity_id
_entity_poly.type
_entity_poly.pdbx_seq_one_letter_code
_entity_poly.pdbx_strand_id
1 'polypeptide(L)'
;MAKVLTAVRGAVCVENTAESITENVCHMCRELFTRNNIKAEDIVSLQFTITDDITVLNPATALRKGNAGLDVTKFPLFCSQEAKIEGGMKYVIRALLTTYVDSADGNIPERNNVYLNGAEKLRPDLSAKI
;
A
#
# COMPACT_ATOMS: atom_id res chain seq x y z
N MET A 1 -21.87 15.78 1.19
CA MET A 1 -20.48 15.71 0.73
C MET A 1 -20.35 14.67 -0.38
N ALA A 2 -19.73 15.04 -1.47
CA ALA A 2 -19.55 14.09 -2.58
C ALA A 2 -18.41 13.11 -2.27
N LYS A 3 -18.50 11.92 -2.85
CA LYS A 3 -17.40 10.97 -2.86
C LYS A 3 -16.79 10.96 -4.25
N VAL A 4 -15.47 10.93 -4.32
CA VAL A 4 -14.71 10.86 -5.58
C VAL A 4 -13.81 9.64 -5.57
N LEU A 5 -13.58 9.07 -6.75
CA LEU A 5 -12.69 7.91 -6.90
C LEU A 5 -11.26 8.39 -7.04
N THR A 6 -10.36 7.77 -6.31
CA THR A 6 -8.93 8.06 -6.37
C THR A 6 -8.11 6.79 -6.17
N ALA A 7 -6.81 6.91 -6.35
CA ALA A 7 -5.87 5.83 -6.06
C ALA A 7 -4.63 6.43 -5.40
N VAL A 8 -4.10 5.73 -4.40
CA VAL A 8 -2.88 6.12 -3.70
C VAL A 8 -1.88 4.97 -3.73
N ARG A 9 -0.61 5.30 -3.69
CA ARG A 9 0.50 4.35 -3.83
C ARG A 9 1.21 4.16 -2.50
N GLY A 10 1.70 2.94 -2.30
CA GLY A 10 2.58 2.65 -1.21
C GLY A 10 3.71 1.74 -1.65
N ALA A 11 4.83 1.82 -0.96
CA ALA A 11 5.93 0.89 -1.13
C ALA A 11 6.71 0.78 0.16
N VAL A 12 7.25 -0.40 0.41
CA VAL A 12 8.05 -0.67 1.60
C VAL A 12 9.10 -1.72 1.26
N CYS A 13 10.31 -1.52 1.76
CA CYS A 13 11.34 -2.55 1.69
C CYS A 13 11.21 -3.48 2.91
N VAL A 14 11.47 -4.75 2.70
CA VAL A 14 11.34 -5.78 3.74
C VAL A 14 12.55 -6.71 3.71
N GLU A 15 12.72 -7.48 4.78
CA GLU A 15 13.51 -8.69 4.75
C GLU A 15 12.59 -9.85 4.34
N ASN A 16 13.13 -10.88 3.71
CA ASN A 16 12.33 -12.03 3.28
C ASN A 16 12.06 -12.97 4.46
N THR A 17 11.32 -12.47 5.45
CA THR A 17 10.86 -13.21 6.62
C THR A 17 9.39 -12.91 6.84
N ALA A 18 8.65 -13.86 7.40
CA ALA A 18 7.23 -13.66 7.70
C ALA A 18 7.03 -12.48 8.64
N GLU A 19 7.90 -12.33 9.64
CA GLU A 19 7.83 -11.24 10.61
C GLU A 19 8.02 -9.88 9.95
N SER A 20 9.07 -9.72 9.15
CA SER A 20 9.36 -8.45 8.49
C SER A 20 8.26 -8.07 7.49
N ILE A 21 7.79 -9.04 6.71
CA ILE A 21 6.72 -8.80 5.74
C ILE A 21 5.44 -8.36 6.45
N THR A 22 5.04 -9.06 7.50
CA THR A 22 3.81 -8.72 8.23
C THR A 22 3.90 -7.32 8.86
N GLU A 23 5.00 -7.04 9.55
CA GLU A 23 5.19 -5.76 10.23
C GLU A 23 5.18 -4.59 9.24
N ASN A 24 5.93 -4.71 8.15
CA ASN A 24 6.08 -3.62 7.19
C ASN A 24 4.84 -3.43 6.31
N VAL A 25 4.17 -4.51 5.91
CA VAL A 25 2.92 -4.41 5.15
C VAL A 25 1.84 -3.74 5.99
N CYS A 26 1.68 -4.16 7.24
CA CYS A 26 0.69 -3.56 8.13
C CYS A 26 1.00 -2.09 8.41
N HIS A 27 2.27 -1.75 8.61
CA HIS A 27 2.69 -0.36 8.81
C HIS A 27 2.38 0.50 7.59
N MET A 28 2.78 0.04 6.39
CA MET A 28 2.50 0.76 5.14
C MET A 28 1.00 0.98 4.95
N CYS A 29 0.19 -0.06 5.14
CA CYS A 29 -1.24 0.04 4.94
C CYS A 29 -1.90 0.94 5.98
N ARG A 30 -1.48 0.86 7.24
CA ARG A 30 -1.99 1.76 8.29
C ARG A 30 -1.73 3.21 7.93
N GLU A 31 -0.54 3.52 7.43
CA GLU A 31 -0.19 4.87 7.00
C GLU A 31 -1.01 5.29 5.77
N LEU A 32 -1.20 4.40 4.80
CA LEU A 32 -2.07 4.69 3.65
C LEU A 32 -3.49 5.03 4.10
N PHE A 33 -4.04 4.23 5.01
CA PHE A 33 -5.41 4.41 5.47
C PHE A 33 -5.57 5.70 6.29
N THR A 34 -4.67 5.95 7.22
CA THR A 34 -4.81 7.10 8.12
C THR A 34 -4.48 8.42 7.43
N ARG A 35 -3.43 8.47 6.62
CA ARG A 35 -3.02 9.71 5.95
C ARG A 35 -4.00 10.15 4.88
N ASN A 36 -4.83 9.25 4.36
CA ASN A 36 -5.80 9.56 3.31
C ASN A 36 -7.25 9.50 3.80
N ASN A 37 -7.48 9.35 5.09
CA ASN A 37 -8.81 9.28 5.70
C ASN A 37 -9.69 8.21 5.04
N ILE A 38 -9.14 7.01 4.87
CA ILE A 38 -9.78 5.90 4.16
C ILE A 38 -10.75 5.17 5.07
N LYS A 39 -11.92 4.81 4.53
CA LYS A 39 -12.89 3.94 5.19
C LYS A 39 -12.95 2.61 4.46
N ALA A 40 -13.02 1.51 5.21
CA ALA A 40 -13.01 0.17 4.62
C ALA A 40 -14.13 -0.02 3.59
N GLU A 41 -15.32 0.46 3.86
CA GLU A 41 -16.48 0.34 2.96
C GLU A 41 -16.34 1.14 1.67
N ASP A 42 -15.39 2.08 1.59
CA ASP A 42 -15.15 2.90 0.41
C ASP A 42 -14.06 2.35 -0.49
N ILE A 43 -13.31 1.34 -0.03
CA ILE A 43 -12.20 0.77 -0.80
C ILE A 43 -12.75 -0.10 -1.93
N VAL A 44 -12.29 0.15 -3.15
CA VAL A 44 -12.61 -0.67 -4.31
C VAL A 44 -11.73 -1.91 -4.37
N SER A 45 -10.41 -1.72 -4.22
CA SER A 45 -9.45 -2.81 -4.19
C SER A 45 -8.12 -2.36 -3.63
N LEU A 46 -7.36 -3.31 -3.10
CA LEU A 46 -5.98 -3.09 -2.70
C LEU A 46 -5.12 -4.15 -3.37
N GLN A 47 -4.24 -3.71 -4.25
CA GLN A 47 -3.35 -4.56 -5.03
C GLN A 47 -1.93 -4.42 -4.52
N PHE A 48 -1.27 -5.58 -4.37
CA PHE A 48 0.15 -5.62 -4.03
C PHE A 48 0.95 -6.17 -5.20
N THR A 49 2.18 -5.71 -5.30
CA THR A 49 3.21 -6.38 -6.10
C THR A 49 4.40 -6.70 -5.20
N ILE A 50 5.10 -7.78 -5.53
CA ILE A 50 6.31 -8.18 -4.82
C ILE A 50 7.42 -8.43 -5.81
N THR A 51 8.64 -8.09 -5.43
CA THR A 51 9.83 -8.50 -6.20
C THR A 51 10.06 -10.01 -6.05
N ASP A 52 10.76 -10.62 -7.02
CA ASP A 52 10.87 -12.08 -7.11
C ASP A 52 11.67 -12.72 -5.96
N ASP A 53 12.38 -11.93 -5.19
CA ASP A 53 13.15 -12.37 -4.02
C ASP A 53 12.31 -12.47 -2.74
N ILE A 54 11.05 -12.04 -2.77
CA ILE A 54 10.11 -12.22 -1.65
C ILE A 54 9.34 -13.51 -1.89
N THR A 55 9.60 -14.52 -1.05
CA THR A 55 9.13 -15.88 -1.31
C THR A 55 8.42 -16.55 -0.12
N VAL A 56 8.50 -15.97 1.08
CA VAL A 56 8.06 -16.68 2.30
C VAL A 56 6.64 -16.33 2.73
N LEU A 57 6.09 -15.20 2.29
CA LEU A 57 4.75 -14.80 2.69
C LEU A 57 4.16 -13.82 1.67
N ASN A 58 2.90 -14.06 1.29
CA ASN A 58 2.15 -13.14 0.43
C ASN A 58 1.71 -11.93 1.25
N PRO A 59 1.92 -10.70 0.77
CA PRO A 59 1.54 -9.49 1.51
C PRO A 59 0.05 -9.39 1.80
N ALA A 60 -0.82 -9.91 0.94
CA ALA A 60 -2.25 -9.94 1.20
C ALA A 60 -2.57 -10.83 2.41
N THR A 61 -1.90 -11.98 2.50
CA THR A 61 -2.01 -12.87 3.66
C THR A 61 -1.49 -12.18 4.93
N ALA A 62 -0.35 -11.49 4.81
CA ALA A 62 0.23 -10.75 5.93
C ALA A 62 -0.76 -9.71 6.46
N LEU A 63 -1.42 -8.98 5.57
CA LEU A 63 -2.39 -7.96 5.95
C LEU A 63 -3.63 -8.59 6.61
N ARG A 64 -4.14 -9.70 6.07
CA ARG A 64 -5.30 -10.39 6.66
C ARG A 64 -5.02 -10.92 8.05
N LYS A 65 -3.83 -11.44 8.29
CA LYS A 65 -3.43 -12.01 9.59
C LYS A 65 -2.94 -10.96 10.58
N GLY A 66 -2.49 -9.82 10.09
CA GLY A 66 -2.01 -8.73 10.91
C GLY A 66 -3.13 -7.73 11.22
N ASN A 67 -2.71 -6.50 11.54
CA ASN A 67 -3.65 -5.44 11.88
C ASN A 67 -3.15 -4.12 11.30
N ALA A 68 -3.93 -3.54 10.39
CA ALA A 68 -3.65 -2.21 9.85
C ALA A 68 -4.77 -1.20 10.17
N GLY A 69 -5.68 -1.58 11.07
CA GLY A 69 -6.69 -0.66 11.58
C GLY A 69 -8.02 -0.67 10.86
N LEU A 70 -8.12 -1.33 9.70
CA LEU A 70 -9.38 -1.47 8.96
C LEU A 70 -9.74 -2.95 8.80
N ASP A 71 -11.03 -3.21 8.61
CA ASP A 71 -11.52 -4.56 8.31
C ASP A 71 -11.26 -4.87 6.83
N VAL A 72 -10.20 -5.63 6.58
CA VAL A 72 -9.76 -5.97 5.21
C VAL A 72 -10.65 -7.03 4.54
N THR A 73 -11.65 -7.56 5.23
CA THR A 73 -12.64 -8.44 4.60
C THR A 73 -13.65 -7.66 3.76
N LYS A 74 -13.68 -6.33 3.88
CA LYS A 74 -14.63 -5.46 3.17
C LYS A 74 -14.26 -5.19 1.72
N PHE A 75 -13.06 -5.57 1.27
CA PHE A 75 -12.61 -5.26 -0.07
C PHE A 75 -11.64 -6.34 -0.58
N PRO A 76 -11.55 -6.52 -1.91
CA PRO A 76 -10.65 -7.52 -2.47
C PRO A 76 -9.18 -7.10 -2.33
N LEU A 77 -8.38 -8.09 -1.95
CA LEU A 77 -6.92 -8.01 -1.93
C LEU A 77 -6.37 -8.85 -3.08
N PHE A 78 -5.32 -8.36 -3.70
CA PHE A 78 -4.68 -9.06 -4.80
C PHE A 78 -3.18 -8.89 -4.75
N CYS A 79 -2.43 -9.88 -5.21
CA CYS A 79 -0.97 -9.80 -5.27
C CYS A 79 -0.49 -10.41 -6.57
N SER A 80 0.48 -9.73 -7.20
CA SER A 80 1.18 -10.26 -8.37
C SER A 80 2.67 -9.98 -8.22
N GLN A 81 3.49 -10.67 -9.02
CA GLN A 81 4.91 -10.44 -9.04
C GLN A 81 5.24 -9.25 -9.91
N GLU A 82 6.11 -8.37 -9.44
CA GLU A 82 6.63 -7.26 -10.22
C GLU A 82 7.46 -7.77 -11.39
N ALA A 83 7.39 -7.04 -12.49
CA ALA A 83 8.29 -7.29 -13.61
C ALA A 83 9.75 -7.16 -13.14
N LYS A 84 10.57 -8.14 -13.49
CA LYS A 84 11.99 -8.12 -13.16
C LYS A 84 12.72 -7.19 -14.12
N ILE A 85 13.13 -6.05 -13.61
CA ILE A 85 13.86 -5.04 -14.38
C ILE A 85 15.31 -5.00 -13.86
N GLU A 86 16.25 -5.07 -14.77
CA GLU A 86 17.67 -5.00 -14.45
C GLU A 86 17.98 -3.69 -13.71
N GLY A 87 18.70 -3.79 -12.60
CA GLY A 87 19.01 -2.65 -11.75
C GLY A 87 17.89 -2.23 -10.82
N GLY A 88 16.76 -2.94 -10.84
CA GLY A 88 15.64 -2.65 -9.94
C GLY A 88 15.97 -2.94 -8.48
N MET A 89 15.27 -2.27 -7.59
CA MET A 89 15.43 -2.45 -6.15
C MET A 89 14.94 -3.83 -5.72
N LYS A 90 15.63 -4.44 -4.75
CA LYS A 90 15.31 -5.76 -4.22
C LYS A 90 14.45 -5.65 -2.97
N TYR A 91 13.72 -6.74 -2.67
CA TYR A 91 12.92 -6.90 -1.45
C TYR A 91 11.91 -5.76 -1.26
N VAL A 92 11.17 -5.46 -2.33
CA VAL A 92 10.18 -4.38 -2.31
C VAL A 92 8.76 -4.94 -2.45
N ILE A 93 7.87 -4.43 -1.59
CA ILE A 93 6.43 -4.65 -1.72
C ILE A 93 5.82 -3.29 -2.07
N ARG A 94 5.03 -3.26 -3.16
CA ARG A 94 4.30 -2.06 -3.56
C ARG A 94 2.81 -2.29 -3.37
N ALA A 95 2.08 -1.22 -3.15
CA ALA A 95 0.64 -1.25 -3.03
C ALA A 95 0.00 -0.18 -3.92
N LEU A 96 -1.15 -0.53 -4.48
CA LEU A 96 -2.02 0.42 -5.16
C LEU A 96 -3.40 0.29 -4.53
N LEU A 97 -3.83 1.33 -3.83
CA LEU A 97 -5.13 1.38 -3.16
C LEU A 97 -6.07 2.23 -4.01
N THR A 98 -7.12 1.60 -4.52
CA THR A 98 -8.18 2.27 -5.26
C THR A 98 -9.39 2.40 -4.35
N THR A 99 -9.87 3.62 -4.16
CA THR A 99 -10.88 3.90 -3.14
C THR A 99 -11.70 5.14 -3.50
N TYR A 100 -12.91 5.19 -2.97
CA TYR A 100 -13.64 6.45 -2.89
C TYR A 100 -13.19 7.20 -1.64
N VAL A 101 -13.19 8.52 -1.71
CA VAL A 101 -12.90 9.39 -0.57
C VAL A 101 -13.88 10.56 -0.56
N ASP A 102 -14.11 11.10 0.61
CA ASP A 102 -14.95 12.31 0.73
C ASP A 102 -14.25 13.49 0.09
N SER A 103 -15.04 14.34 -0.58
CA SER A 103 -14.53 15.55 -1.21
C SER A 103 -15.55 16.68 -1.05
N ALA A 104 -15.11 17.78 -0.44
CA ALA A 104 -15.99 18.93 -0.20
C ALA A 104 -16.33 19.69 -1.49
N ASP A 105 -15.40 19.72 -2.45
CA ASP A 105 -15.51 20.48 -3.69
C ASP A 105 -15.73 19.63 -4.93
N GLY A 106 -15.83 18.29 -4.77
CA GLY A 106 -15.97 17.35 -5.89
C GLY A 106 -14.67 17.03 -6.61
N ASN A 107 -13.56 17.63 -6.21
CA ASN A 107 -12.25 17.36 -6.79
C ASN A 107 -11.54 16.27 -6.01
N ILE A 108 -10.57 15.60 -6.65
CA ILE A 108 -9.73 14.60 -5.99
C ILE A 108 -8.85 15.30 -4.97
N PRO A 109 -8.91 14.92 -3.68
CA PRO A 109 -8.02 15.49 -2.66
C PRO A 109 -6.57 15.17 -2.94
N GLU A 110 -5.67 15.89 -2.30
CA GLU A 110 -4.24 15.60 -2.37
C GLU A 110 -3.99 14.15 -1.94
N ARG A 111 -3.22 13.42 -2.75
CA ARG A 111 -2.86 12.04 -2.47
C ARG A 111 -1.64 12.00 -1.56
N ASN A 112 -1.74 11.28 -0.45
CA ASN A 112 -0.63 11.07 0.46
C ASN A 112 -0.07 9.68 0.23
N ASN A 113 0.85 9.56 -0.72
CA ASN A 113 1.55 8.31 -1.03
C ASN A 113 2.53 7.97 0.10
N VAL A 114 2.76 6.68 0.33
CA VAL A 114 3.54 6.20 1.46
C VAL A 114 4.72 5.37 0.96
N TYR A 115 5.93 5.84 1.20
CA TYR A 115 7.17 5.15 0.84
C TYR A 115 8.02 5.04 2.09
N LEU A 116 8.23 3.82 2.57
CA LEU A 116 8.84 3.56 3.88
C LEU A 116 10.00 2.56 3.79
N ASN A 117 10.82 2.58 4.82
CA ASN A 117 11.87 1.59 5.08
C ASN A 117 12.83 1.39 3.90
N GLY A 118 13.25 2.48 3.28
CA GLY A 118 14.18 2.47 2.13
C GLY A 118 13.50 2.62 0.77
N ALA A 119 12.19 2.41 0.69
CA ALA A 119 11.45 2.53 -0.57
C ALA A 119 11.30 3.98 -1.04
N GLU A 120 11.63 4.94 -0.20
CA GLU A 120 11.58 6.37 -0.55
C GLU A 120 12.41 6.68 -1.80
N LYS A 121 13.44 5.89 -2.05
CA LYS A 121 14.33 6.05 -3.21
C LYS A 121 13.68 5.72 -4.55
N LEU A 122 12.54 5.00 -4.53
CA LEU A 122 11.83 4.62 -5.75
C LEU A 122 11.16 5.81 -6.41
N ARG A 123 10.56 6.67 -5.64
CA ARG A 123 9.86 7.86 -6.11
C ARG A 123 10.13 9.02 -5.16
N PRO A 124 11.33 9.61 -5.22
CA PRO A 124 11.67 10.75 -4.34
C PRO A 124 10.71 11.92 -4.48
N ASP A 125 10.15 12.10 -5.69
CA ASP A 125 9.18 13.15 -6.00
C ASP A 125 7.83 12.94 -5.31
N LEU A 126 7.48 11.69 -4.96
CA LEU A 126 6.22 11.34 -4.31
C LEU A 126 6.38 10.99 -2.82
N SER A 127 7.60 10.87 -2.35
CA SER A 127 7.85 10.49 -0.96
C SER A 127 7.40 11.61 -0.02
N ALA A 128 6.81 11.19 1.10
CA ALA A 128 6.33 12.15 2.09
C ALA A 128 7.49 13.01 2.58
N LYS A 129 7.30 14.31 2.53
CA LYS A 129 8.21 15.25 3.16
C LYS A 129 7.82 15.34 4.62
N ILE A 130 8.57 14.65 5.40
CA ILE A 130 8.35 14.61 6.84
C ILE A 130 9.22 15.67 7.49
#